data_20138c16a511fa666f945c006944291d
#
_entry.id   20138c16a511fa666f945c006944291d
#
_cell.length_a   1.000
_cell.length_b   1.000
_cell.length_c   1.000
_cell.angle_alpha   90.00
_cell.angle_beta   90.00
_cell.angle_gamma   90.00
#
_symmetry.space_group_name_H-M   'P 1'
#
loop_
_entity.id
_entity.type
_entity.pdbx_description
1 polymer ?
#
loop_
_entity_poly.entity_id
_entity_poly.type
_entity_poly.pdbx_seq_one_letter_code
_entity_poly.pdbx_strand_id
1 'polypeptide(L)'
;KRALPSYKVNKERDIAIIALILGTGVRVSEAANVNLGDLNLKQSLLDVTRKGGQRDSVPIAPWAISYIQTYQAIRAQRYHALKKDTAFFLTVYHKQTRRMTANAIEKMVKKYSTAFGHPLTPHKLRHTLASEMYEVTKDQVLVAQQLGQKGTSATDLYTHVDQKQQRDALKEISETSYKKTNE
;
A
#
# COMPACT_ATOMS: atom_id res chain seq x y z
N LYS A 1 2.45 7.97 34.34
CA LYS A 1 1.63 7.34 33.28
C LYS A 1 2.53 6.37 32.52
N ARG A 2 2.21 5.07 32.56
CA ARG A 2 2.99 4.02 31.87
C ARG A 2 2.79 4.22 30.36
N ALA A 3 3.88 4.38 29.60
CA ALA A 3 3.79 4.51 28.15
C ALA A 3 3.16 3.24 27.53
N LEU A 4 2.23 3.42 26.60
CA LEU A 4 1.63 2.30 25.87
C LEU A 4 2.72 1.58 25.07
N PRO A 5 2.68 0.24 24.98
CA PRO A 5 3.59 -0.51 24.10
C PRO A 5 3.56 0.01 22.67
N SER A 6 4.71 0.05 22.01
CA SER A 6 4.86 0.65 20.66
C SER A 6 3.89 0.08 19.61
N TYR A 7 3.51 -1.20 19.72
CA TYR A 7 2.53 -1.81 18.81
C TYR A 7 1.12 -1.24 18.97
N LYS A 8 0.72 -0.83 20.19
CA LYS A 8 -0.58 -0.17 20.42
C LYS A 8 -0.61 1.25 19.87
N VAL A 9 0.53 1.94 19.90
CA VAL A 9 0.65 3.32 19.42
C VAL A 9 0.65 3.40 17.90
N ASN A 10 1.22 2.40 17.23
CA ASN A 10 1.45 2.41 15.78
C ASN A 10 0.47 1.53 14.99
N LYS A 11 -0.52 0.90 15.65
CA LYS A 11 -1.41 -0.09 15.03
C LYS A 11 -2.04 0.41 13.74
N GLU A 12 -2.67 1.57 13.76
CA GLU A 12 -3.40 2.10 12.62
C GLU A 12 -2.45 2.45 11.46
N ARG A 13 -1.25 2.99 11.76
CA ARG A 13 -0.22 3.23 10.75
C ARG A 13 0.23 1.93 10.10
N ASP A 14 0.56 0.95 10.92
CA ASP A 14 1.13 -0.31 10.47
C ASP A 14 0.12 -1.09 9.62
N ILE A 15 -1.16 -1.09 10.02
CA ILE A 15 -2.27 -1.65 9.22
C ILE A 15 -2.42 -0.87 7.90
N ALA A 16 -2.40 0.46 7.93
CA ALA A 16 -2.54 1.27 6.72
C ALA A 16 -1.39 1.03 5.72
N ILE A 17 -0.16 0.81 6.20
CA ILE A 17 0.98 0.45 5.34
C ILE A 17 0.75 -0.90 4.66
N ILE A 18 0.34 -1.92 5.43
CA ILE A 18 0.06 -3.25 4.90
C ILE A 18 -1.09 -3.17 3.90
N ALA A 19 -2.18 -2.48 4.25
CA ALA A 19 -3.33 -2.29 3.38
C ALA A 19 -2.96 -1.55 2.08
N LEU A 20 -2.11 -0.52 2.14
CA LEU A 20 -1.65 0.18 0.95
C LEU A 20 -0.86 -0.76 0.03
N ILE A 21 0.11 -1.52 0.57
CA ILE A 21 0.95 -2.42 -0.24
C ILE A 21 0.10 -3.54 -0.85
N LEU A 22 -0.79 -4.17 -0.07
CA LEU A 22 -1.69 -5.22 -0.54
C LEU A 22 -2.76 -4.69 -1.52
N GLY A 23 -3.27 -3.47 -1.29
CA GLY A 23 -4.35 -2.89 -2.09
C GLY A 23 -3.89 -2.18 -3.35
N THR A 24 -2.58 -1.94 -3.53
CA THR A 24 -2.03 -1.25 -4.72
C THR A 24 -0.92 -2.03 -5.41
N GLY A 25 -0.26 -2.93 -4.69
CA GLY A 25 0.92 -3.63 -5.17
C GLY A 25 2.17 -2.76 -5.32
N VAL A 26 2.24 -1.58 -4.71
CA VAL A 26 3.43 -0.71 -4.78
C VAL A 26 4.64 -1.34 -4.08
N ARG A 27 5.83 -0.96 -4.51
CA ARG A 27 7.08 -1.38 -3.86
C ARG A 27 7.20 -0.74 -2.48
N VAL A 28 7.94 -1.37 -1.57
CA VAL A 28 8.15 -0.83 -0.22
C VAL A 28 8.79 0.56 -0.24
N SER A 29 9.70 0.83 -1.17
CA SER A 29 10.29 2.16 -1.35
C SER A 29 9.29 3.19 -1.86
N GLU A 30 8.38 2.80 -2.75
CA GLU A 30 7.29 3.65 -3.23
C GLU A 30 6.34 3.96 -2.07
N ALA A 31 5.91 2.96 -1.29
CA ALA A 31 5.07 3.14 -0.10
C ALA A 31 5.72 4.08 0.94
N ALA A 32 7.02 3.92 1.20
CA ALA A 32 7.75 4.80 2.13
C ALA A 32 7.80 6.26 1.65
N ASN A 33 7.78 6.49 0.35
CA ASN A 33 7.90 7.83 -0.25
C ASN A 33 6.56 8.54 -0.45
N VAL A 34 5.42 7.89 -0.20
CA VAL A 34 4.09 8.51 -0.32
C VAL A 34 3.98 9.78 0.53
N ASN A 35 3.44 10.83 -0.05
CA ASN A 35 3.08 12.08 0.61
C ASN A 35 1.56 12.20 0.76
N LEU A 36 1.11 13.14 1.58
CA LEU A 36 -0.31 13.43 1.75
C LEU A 36 -1.00 13.80 0.43
N GLY A 37 -0.31 14.56 -0.44
CA GLY A 37 -0.85 14.99 -1.73
C GLY A 37 -0.88 13.90 -2.80
N ASP A 38 -0.22 12.77 -2.58
CA ASP A 38 -0.19 11.67 -3.53
C ASP A 38 -1.42 10.73 -3.40
N LEU A 39 -2.25 10.92 -2.37
CA LEU A 39 -3.44 10.10 -2.09
C LEU A 39 -4.72 10.82 -2.47
N ASN A 40 -5.38 10.36 -3.51
CA ASN A 40 -6.75 10.76 -3.85
C ASN A 40 -7.75 9.66 -3.44
N LEU A 41 -8.10 9.65 -2.15
CA LEU A 41 -8.97 8.60 -1.59
C LEU A 41 -10.42 8.68 -2.11
N LYS A 42 -10.86 9.84 -2.63
CA LYS A 42 -12.19 9.99 -3.26
C LYS A 42 -12.26 9.25 -4.59
N GLN A 43 -11.19 9.27 -5.35
CA GLN A 43 -11.06 8.58 -6.64
C GLN A 43 -10.41 7.19 -6.50
N SER A 44 -10.03 6.79 -5.28
CA SER A 44 -9.30 5.54 -5.03
C SER A 44 -8.00 5.43 -5.84
N LEU A 45 -7.22 6.51 -5.87
CA LEU A 45 -5.96 6.60 -6.61
C LEU A 45 -4.80 6.97 -5.69
N LEU A 46 -3.64 6.41 -6.01
CA LEU A 46 -2.35 6.73 -5.42
C LEU A 46 -1.38 7.14 -6.52
N ASP A 47 -0.85 8.35 -6.45
CA ASP A 47 0.25 8.78 -7.30
C ASP A 47 1.58 8.28 -6.74
N VAL A 48 2.36 7.60 -7.56
CA VAL A 48 3.66 7.05 -7.19
C VAL A 48 4.75 7.51 -8.15
N THR A 49 5.95 7.68 -7.61
CA THR A 49 7.15 7.87 -8.44
C THR A 49 7.84 6.53 -8.59
N ARG A 50 7.83 6.00 -9.81
CA ARG A 50 8.45 4.72 -10.18
C ARG A 50 9.97 4.87 -10.32
N LYS A 51 10.66 3.72 -10.43
CA LYS A 51 12.10 3.71 -10.74
C LYS A 51 12.36 4.48 -12.05
N GLY A 52 13.30 5.42 -12.02
CA GLY A 52 13.58 6.32 -13.15
C GLY A 52 12.80 7.64 -13.12
N GLY A 53 12.09 7.96 -12.02
CA GLY A 53 11.44 9.26 -11.83
C GLY A 53 10.08 9.41 -12.51
N GLN A 54 9.59 8.40 -13.23
CA GLN A 54 8.28 8.45 -13.88
C GLN A 54 7.17 8.48 -12.83
N ARG A 55 6.23 9.40 -12.97
CA ARG A 55 5.00 9.43 -12.16
C ARG A 55 3.94 8.54 -12.81
N ASP A 56 3.18 7.86 -11.95
CA ASP A 56 2.14 6.93 -12.33
C ASP A 56 1.01 6.99 -11.30
N SER A 57 -0.24 6.84 -11.74
CA SER A 57 -1.42 6.81 -10.85
C SER A 57 -1.93 5.38 -10.77
N VAL A 58 -1.91 4.82 -9.56
CA VAL A 58 -2.24 3.42 -9.28
C VAL A 58 -3.57 3.34 -8.55
N PRO A 59 -4.55 2.55 -9.04
CA PRO A 59 -5.77 2.27 -8.32
C PRO A 59 -5.53 1.59 -6.97
N ILE A 60 -6.31 1.98 -5.98
CA ILE A 60 -6.31 1.42 -4.62
C ILE A 60 -7.52 0.50 -4.47
N ALA A 61 -7.32 -0.72 -4.01
CA ALA A 61 -8.40 -1.64 -3.72
C ALA A 61 -9.41 -1.02 -2.72
N PRO A 62 -10.73 -1.12 -2.97
CA PRO A 62 -11.75 -0.47 -2.13
C PRO A 62 -11.65 -0.79 -0.65
N TRP A 63 -11.35 -2.05 -0.29
CA TRP A 63 -11.21 -2.47 1.10
C TRP A 63 -10.06 -1.77 1.84
N ALA A 64 -8.98 -1.35 1.13
CA ALA A 64 -7.82 -0.72 1.74
C ALA A 64 -8.09 0.75 2.14
N ILE A 65 -9.06 1.40 1.51
CA ILE A 65 -9.37 2.83 1.70
C ILE A 65 -9.68 3.14 3.16
N SER A 66 -10.52 2.34 3.82
CA SER A 66 -10.93 2.58 5.20
C SER A 66 -9.76 2.56 6.19
N TYR A 67 -8.81 1.66 5.99
CA TYR A 67 -7.60 1.57 6.83
C TYR A 67 -6.69 2.78 6.63
N ILE A 68 -6.53 3.22 5.38
CA ILE A 68 -5.73 4.40 5.03
C ILE A 68 -6.36 5.66 5.63
N GLN A 69 -7.68 5.84 5.52
CA GLN A 69 -8.42 6.95 6.11
C GLN A 69 -8.33 6.97 7.62
N THR A 70 -8.46 5.81 8.28
CA THR A 70 -8.33 5.69 9.73
C THR A 70 -6.97 6.21 10.22
N TYR A 71 -5.89 5.82 9.55
CA TYR A 71 -4.57 6.34 9.88
C TYR A 71 -4.43 7.84 9.57
N GLN A 72 -4.92 8.29 8.42
CA GLN A 72 -4.87 9.69 8.01
C GLN A 72 -5.52 10.62 9.04
N ALA A 73 -6.67 10.21 9.59
CA ALA A 73 -7.41 10.98 10.58
C ALA A 73 -6.63 11.24 11.88
N ILE A 74 -5.81 10.28 12.32
CA ILE A 74 -5.07 10.37 13.59
C ILE A 74 -3.61 10.80 13.41
N ARG A 75 -3.11 10.81 12.16
CA ARG A 75 -1.68 10.98 11.84
C ARG A 75 -1.09 12.25 12.45
N ALA A 76 -1.73 13.39 12.24
CA ALA A 76 -1.19 14.67 12.68
C ALA A 76 -1.06 14.75 14.20
N GLN A 77 -2.10 14.38 14.94
CA GLN A 77 -2.13 14.38 16.39
C GLN A 77 -1.18 13.35 16.98
N ARG A 78 -1.21 12.10 16.48
CA ARG A 78 -0.44 10.98 17.05
C ARG A 78 1.06 11.13 16.89
N TYR A 79 1.50 11.68 15.76
CA TYR A 79 2.92 11.83 15.43
C TYR A 79 3.41 13.27 15.57
N HIS A 80 2.60 14.18 16.15
CA HIS A 80 2.93 15.59 16.31
C HIS A 80 3.40 16.22 14.99
N ALA A 81 2.71 15.87 13.89
CA ALA A 81 3.08 16.32 12.57
C ALA A 81 2.79 17.82 12.37
N LEU A 82 3.75 18.52 11.82
CA LEU A 82 3.60 19.93 11.44
C LEU A 82 3.10 20.05 10.00
N LYS A 83 2.65 21.25 9.58
CA LYS A 83 2.21 21.50 8.20
C LYS A 83 3.28 21.18 7.14
N LYS A 84 4.56 21.32 7.49
CA LYS A 84 5.70 20.98 6.62
C LYS A 84 5.94 19.48 6.44
N ASP A 85 5.37 18.63 7.31
CA ASP A 85 5.57 17.18 7.28
C ASP A 85 4.65 16.55 6.22
N THR A 86 5.08 16.59 4.97
CA THR A 86 4.32 16.08 3.81
C THR A 86 4.27 14.57 3.74
N ALA A 87 5.24 13.85 4.34
CA ALA A 87 5.30 12.39 4.33
C ALA A 87 4.01 11.77 4.88
N PHE A 88 3.41 10.80 4.16
CA PHE A 88 2.19 10.15 4.64
C PHE A 88 2.47 9.28 5.86
N PHE A 89 3.42 8.34 5.78
CA PHE A 89 3.77 7.46 6.90
C PHE A 89 4.87 8.06 7.76
N LEU A 90 4.52 8.28 9.03
CA LEU A 90 5.37 8.93 10.02
C LEU A 90 5.82 7.97 11.11
N THR A 91 6.97 8.28 11.68
CA THR A 91 7.49 7.68 12.91
C THR A 91 8.08 8.76 13.81
N VAL A 92 8.19 8.47 15.11
CA VAL A 92 8.88 9.34 16.07
C VAL A 92 10.18 8.65 16.46
N TYR A 93 11.29 9.33 16.25
CA TYR A 93 12.62 8.87 16.64
C TYR A 93 13.35 10.00 17.39
N HIS A 94 13.85 9.71 18.58
CA HIS A 94 14.44 10.73 19.48
C HIS A 94 13.56 11.98 19.63
N LYS A 95 12.25 11.79 19.87
CA LYS A 95 11.23 12.87 19.99
C LYS A 95 11.04 13.72 18.72
N GLN A 96 11.61 13.32 17.59
CA GLN A 96 11.44 14.00 16.31
C GLN A 96 10.56 13.20 15.37
N THR A 97 9.60 13.88 14.76
CA THR A 97 8.74 13.32 13.71
C THR A 97 9.54 13.18 12.41
N ARG A 98 9.49 12.00 11.82
CA ARG A 98 10.22 11.69 10.58
C ARG A 98 9.39 10.80 9.67
N ARG A 99 9.70 10.84 8.38
CA ARG A 99 9.21 9.85 7.41
C ARG A 99 9.65 8.45 7.82
N MET A 100 8.74 7.48 7.71
CA MET A 100 9.09 6.08 7.91
C MET A 100 9.87 5.56 6.71
N THR A 101 11.01 4.92 6.95
CA THR A 101 11.88 4.41 5.88
C THR A 101 11.40 3.05 5.36
N ALA A 102 11.80 2.68 4.14
CA ALA A 102 11.52 1.37 3.56
C ALA A 102 12.02 0.22 4.49
N ASN A 103 13.23 0.33 5.03
CA ASN A 103 13.78 -0.65 5.97
C ASN A 103 12.93 -0.77 7.26
N ALA A 104 12.40 0.35 7.76
CA ALA A 104 11.50 0.33 8.93
C ALA A 104 10.18 -0.39 8.60
N ILE A 105 9.63 -0.21 7.39
CA ILE A 105 8.45 -0.92 6.90
C ILE A 105 8.74 -2.42 6.78
N GLU A 106 9.87 -2.81 6.20
CA GLU A 106 10.27 -4.22 6.08
C GLU A 106 10.36 -4.90 7.45
N LYS A 107 11.04 -4.25 8.41
CA LYS A 107 11.15 -4.76 9.78
C LYS A 107 9.78 -4.88 10.46
N MET A 108 8.90 -3.91 10.23
CA MET A 108 7.54 -3.93 10.77
C MET A 108 6.74 -5.10 10.18
N VAL A 109 6.72 -5.28 8.86
CA VAL A 109 6.03 -6.41 8.20
C VAL A 109 6.58 -7.74 8.69
N LYS A 110 7.90 -7.91 8.76
CA LYS A 110 8.54 -9.12 9.28
C LYS A 110 8.12 -9.42 10.73
N LYS A 111 8.10 -8.39 11.60
CA LYS A 111 7.70 -8.54 13.01
C LYS A 111 6.30 -9.10 13.14
N TYR A 112 5.32 -8.51 12.43
CA TYR A 112 3.94 -8.96 12.51
C TYR A 112 3.74 -10.34 11.90
N SER A 113 4.29 -10.59 10.73
CA SER A 113 4.15 -11.86 10.02
C SER A 113 4.81 -13.03 10.77
N THR A 114 5.95 -12.80 11.41
CA THR A 114 6.58 -13.82 12.28
C THR A 114 5.68 -14.16 13.48
N ALA A 115 5.00 -13.17 14.06
CA ALA A 115 4.07 -13.41 15.18
C ALA A 115 2.86 -14.26 14.75
N PHE A 116 2.51 -14.28 13.47
CA PHE A 116 1.48 -15.15 12.89
C PHE A 116 2.01 -16.51 12.39
N GLY A 117 3.29 -16.83 12.61
CA GLY A 117 3.90 -18.07 12.18
C GLY A 117 4.25 -18.17 10.69
N HIS A 118 3.98 -17.13 9.90
CA HIS A 118 4.23 -17.10 8.45
C HIS A 118 5.05 -15.86 8.07
N PRO A 119 6.40 -15.94 8.09
CA PRO A 119 7.25 -14.81 7.76
C PRO A 119 6.98 -14.28 6.34
N LEU A 120 6.49 -13.05 6.26
CA LEU A 120 6.21 -12.35 5.02
C LEU A 120 7.18 -11.16 4.85
N THR A 121 7.29 -10.73 3.61
CA THR A 121 7.99 -9.50 3.23
C THR A 121 7.04 -8.60 2.45
N PRO A 122 7.30 -7.28 2.35
CA PRO A 122 6.51 -6.42 1.47
C PRO A 122 6.46 -6.92 0.02
N HIS A 123 7.51 -7.58 -0.44
CA HIS A 123 7.54 -8.20 -1.76
C HIS A 123 6.52 -9.35 -1.89
N LYS A 124 6.40 -10.20 -0.87
CA LYS A 124 5.38 -11.26 -0.85
C LYS A 124 3.97 -10.68 -0.80
N LEU A 125 3.73 -9.61 -0.03
CA LEU A 125 2.43 -8.92 -0.03
C LEU A 125 2.04 -8.41 -1.43
N ARG A 126 2.99 -7.80 -2.13
CA ARG A 126 2.79 -7.36 -3.52
C ARG A 126 2.54 -8.54 -4.47
N HIS A 127 3.23 -9.65 -4.28
CA HIS A 127 3.00 -10.89 -5.05
C HIS A 127 1.61 -11.47 -4.82
N THR A 128 1.07 -11.40 -3.60
CA THR A 128 -0.29 -11.82 -3.30
C THR A 128 -1.29 -11.09 -4.19
N LEU A 129 -1.23 -9.75 -4.23
CA LEU A 129 -2.10 -8.98 -5.13
C LEU A 129 -1.93 -9.39 -6.60
N ALA A 130 -0.68 -9.57 -7.05
CA ALA A 130 -0.41 -9.98 -8.44
C ALA A 130 -1.09 -11.31 -8.79
N SER A 131 -0.97 -12.29 -7.90
CA SER A 131 -1.58 -13.63 -8.08
C SER A 131 -3.10 -13.54 -8.07
N GLU A 132 -3.69 -12.82 -7.11
CA GLU A 132 -5.14 -12.63 -7.01
C GLU A 132 -5.72 -11.92 -8.26
N MET A 133 -5.05 -10.83 -8.71
CA MET A 133 -5.46 -10.15 -9.92
C MET A 133 -5.38 -11.06 -11.14
N TYR A 134 -4.30 -11.84 -11.27
CA TYR A 134 -4.17 -12.76 -12.39
C TYR A 134 -5.20 -13.89 -12.35
N GLU A 135 -5.51 -14.42 -11.17
CA GLU A 135 -6.55 -15.46 -11.02
C GLU A 135 -7.92 -14.97 -11.51
N VAL A 136 -8.27 -13.71 -11.21
CA VAL A 136 -9.54 -13.10 -11.58
C VAL A 136 -9.57 -12.70 -13.06
N THR A 137 -8.53 -12.03 -13.53
CA THR A 137 -8.54 -11.39 -14.86
C THR A 137 -7.96 -12.27 -15.98
N LYS A 138 -7.09 -13.23 -15.63
CA LYS A 138 -6.22 -13.98 -16.55
C LYS A 138 -5.41 -13.10 -17.49
N ASP A 139 -5.21 -11.82 -17.12
CA ASP A 139 -4.52 -10.80 -17.91
C ASP A 139 -3.20 -10.37 -17.25
N GLN A 140 -2.08 -10.86 -17.80
CA GLN A 140 -0.74 -10.53 -17.34
C GLN A 140 -0.38 -9.06 -17.59
N VAL A 141 -0.93 -8.45 -18.63
CA VAL A 141 -0.66 -7.05 -18.98
C VAL A 141 -1.30 -6.13 -17.94
N LEU A 142 -2.54 -6.40 -17.58
CA LEU A 142 -3.25 -5.69 -16.52
C LEU A 142 -2.49 -5.76 -15.17
N VAL A 143 -2.01 -6.95 -14.80
CA VAL A 143 -1.22 -7.16 -13.58
C VAL A 143 0.11 -6.38 -13.65
N ALA A 144 0.83 -6.48 -14.78
CA ALA A 144 2.10 -5.77 -14.97
C ALA A 144 1.91 -4.26 -14.86
N GLN A 145 0.83 -3.70 -15.41
CA GLN A 145 0.50 -2.29 -15.34
C GLN A 145 0.19 -1.85 -13.91
N GLN A 146 -0.67 -2.59 -13.18
CA GLN A 146 -0.95 -2.31 -11.76
C GLN A 146 0.34 -2.25 -10.95
N LEU A 147 1.23 -3.18 -11.20
CA LEU A 147 2.51 -3.25 -10.51
C LEU A 147 3.56 -2.25 -11.02
N GLY A 148 3.36 -1.58 -12.15
CA GLY A 148 4.37 -0.74 -12.79
C GLY A 148 5.62 -1.53 -13.16
N GLN A 149 5.43 -2.72 -13.75
CA GLN A 149 6.50 -3.52 -14.31
C GLN A 149 6.68 -3.14 -15.79
N LYS A 150 7.90 -2.73 -16.18
CA LYS A 150 8.27 -2.51 -17.57
C LYS A 150 8.95 -3.76 -18.13
N GLY A 151 8.62 -4.15 -19.37
CA GLY A 151 9.43 -5.11 -20.12
C GLY A 151 8.97 -6.57 -20.08
N THR A 152 7.69 -6.84 -20.26
CA THR A 152 7.29 -8.07 -20.97
C THR A 152 7.04 -7.69 -22.43
N SER A 153 7.56 -8.48 -23.36
CA SER A 153 7.42 -8.22 -24.83
C SER A 153 5.96 -8.08 -25.30
N ALA A 154 5.00 -8.45 -24.46
CA ALA A 154 3.57 -8.23 -24.67
C ALA A 154 3.12 -6.81 -24.23
N THR A 155 3.85 -6.13 -23.35
CA THR A 155 3.47 -4.81 -22.80
C THR A 155 3.65 -3.69 -23.82
N ASP A 156 4.53 -3.85 -24.80
CA ASP A 156 4.74 -2.88 -25.88
C ASP A 156 3.58 -2.84 -26.89
N LEU A 157 2.75 -3.89 -26.93
CA LEU A 157 1.58 -4.01 -27.81
C LEU A 157 0.28 -3.45 -27.20
N TYR A 158 0.22 -3.28 -25.87
CA TYR A 158 -0.96 -2.79 -25.16
C TYR A 158 -0.64 -1.51 -24.37
N THR A 159 -0.54 -0.41 -25.08
CA THR A 159 -0.16 0.88 -24.49
C THR A 159 -1.21 1.52 -23.57
N HIS A 160 -2.42 0.99 -23.50
CA HIS A 160 -3.50 1.57 -22.70
C HIS A 160 -4.46 0.51 -22.12
N VAL A 161 -4.05 -0.17 -21.05
CA VAL A 161 -5.05 -0.83 -20.20
C VAL A 161 -5.77 0.26 -19.41
N ASP A 162 -7.09 0.33 -19.55
CA ASP A 162 -7.92 1.34 -18.89
C ASP A 162 -7.86 1.18 -17.36
N GLN A 163 -7.66 2.27 -16.64
CA GLN A 163 -7.77 2.31 -15.18
C GLN A 163 -9.10 1.74 -14.67
N LYS A 164 -10.13 1.73 -15.50
CA LYS A 164 -11.42 1.11 -15.19
C LYS A 164 -11.26 -0.39 -15.01
N GLN A 165 -10.58 -1.09 -15.91
CA GLN A 165 -10.32 -2.55 -15.82
C GLN A 165 -9.52 -2.89 -14.55
N GLN A 166 -8.53 -2.07 -14.18
CA GLN A 166 -7.78 -2.27 -12.94
C GLN A 166 -8.68 -2.13 -11.70
N ARG A 167 -9.56 -1.12 -11.67
CA ARG A 167 -10.51 -0.91 -10.57
C ARG A 167 -11.52 -2.04 -10.47
N ASP A 168 -12.04 -2.50 -11.59
CA ASP A 168 -13.04 -3.58 -11.63
C ASP A 168 -12.42 -4.89 -11.10
N ALA A 169 -11.19 -5.22 -11.51
CA ALA A 169 -10.44 -6.35 -10.99
C ALA A 169 -10.19 -6.26 -9.48
N LEU A 170 -9.78 -5.08 -8.97
CA LEU A 170 -9.55 -4.87 -7.54
C LEU A 170 -10.85 -4.95 -6.73
N LYS A 171 -11.98 -4.52 -7.29
CA LYS A 171 -13.31 -4.64 -6.68
C LYS A 171 -13.70 -6.10 -6.55
N GLU A 172 -13.54 -6.90 -7.60
CA GLU A 172 -13.87 -8.33 -7.60
C GLU A 172 -13.04 -9.12 -6.59
N ILE A 173 -11.73 -8.83 -6.48
CA ILE A 173 -10.87 -9.39 -5.44
C ILE A 173 -11.41 -9.04 -4.05
N SER A 174 -11.81 -7.78 -3.84
CA SER A 174 -12.33 -7.33 -2.55
C SER A 174 -13.58 -8.10 -2.13
N GLU A 175 -14.50 -8.35 -3.07
CA GLU A 175 -15.73 -9.10 -2.83
C GLU A 175 -15.46 -10.58 -2.57
N THR A 176 -14.51 -11.19 -3.29
CA THR A 176 -14.15 -12.60 -3.15
C THR A 176 -13.40 -12.88 -1.86
N SER A 177 -12.48 -12.00 -1.47
CA SER A 177 -11.74 -12.12 -0.21
C SER A 177 -12.65 -11.99 1.01
N TYR A 178 -13.68 -11.13 0.93
CA TYR A 178 -14.66 -10.96 2.01
C TYR A 178 -15.53 -12.23 2.21
N LYS A 179 -15.87 -12.93 1.14
CA LYS A 179 -16.62 -14.20 1.20
C LYS A 179 -15.80 -15.32 1.85
N LYS A 180 -14.52 -15.46 1.48
CA LYS A 180 -13.62 -16.49 2.05
C LYS A 180 -13.31 -16.31 3.54
N THR A 181 -13.49 -15.10 4.10
CA THR A 181 -13.21 -14.82 5.51
C THR A 181 -14.42 -15.08 6.41
N ASN A 182 -15.61 -15.21 5.83
CA ASN A 182 -16.88 -15.41 6.53
C ASN A 182 -17.44 -16.83 6.39
N GLU A 183 -16.73 -17.74 5.74
CA GLU A 183 -16.93 -19.19 5.74
C GLU A 183 -15.93 -19.87 6.69
#